data_f97f9686c81cc47c37c2d83b0a1edd5d
#
_entry.id   f97f9686c81cc47c37c2d83b0a1edd5d
#
_cell.length_a   1.000
_cell.length_b   1.000
_cell.length_c   1.000
_cell.angle_alpha   90.00
_cell.angle_beta   90.00
_cell.angle_gamma   90.00
#
_symmetry.space_group_name_H-M   'P 1'
#
loop_
_entity.id
_entity.type
_entity.pdbx_description
1 polymer ?
#
loop_
_entity_poly.entity_id
_entity_poly.type
_entity_poly.pdbx_seq_one_letter_code
_entity_poly.pdbx_strand_id
1 'polypeptide(L)'
;MRAILVLLLALAFLAAMLVAQNRPAKTLDIYVIDVEGGNSQLYVSPSGESVLIDTGNAGTAAVRDADRIMAAIRDAGLKQIDHLITTHYHGDHVGGLLELATRIPIQEFIDHGGNVQPAPTIDPILQQYAALNVKVKHRVVKPGDNVAVTGLDWRIVTASGRVLSSPLPGAGGANPYCAGFKPHAVNPVSGQPVGNTEDEQSVGSHVTFGKFRVLYLGDFTWNQEFELNCPNNRIGTVDLFVASRHGQSSSNSEALAHAIRPKVTITNNGTRKGGQPDAMKVLLNSPRLQDLWQIHFSELGGQEYTVPGMFIANSFDEQQVAMAVAPRPLPPGAQAPPPPAHNGVAYWIKVSAQADGTFTVTNGRNAFTKTYREPSGTN
;
A
#
# COMPACT_ATOMS: atom_id res chain seq x y z
N MET A 1 11.66 -59.28 17.20
CA MET A 1 10.51 -58.57 16.59
C MET A 1 10.15 -57.27 17.34
N ARG A 2 9.96 -57.26 18.68
CA ARG A 2 9.58 -56.01 19.40
C ARG A 2 10.61 -54.87 19.28
N ALA A 3 11.92 -55.15 19.36
CA ALA A 3 12.97 -54.13 19.25
C ALA A 3 13.04 -53.47 17.87
N ILE A 4 12.81 -54.22 16.78
CA ILE A 4 12.80 -53.71 15.41
C ILE A 4 11.59 -52.78 15.18
N LEU A 5 10.44 -53.13 15.77
CA LEU A 5 9.22 -52.29 15.66
C LEU A 5 9.38 -50.94 16.39
N VAL A 6 10.03 -50.93 17.54
CA VAL A 6 10.32 -49.69 18.30
C VAL A 6 11.31 -48.81 17.52
N LEU A 7 12.33 -49.40 16.90
CA LEU A 7 13.30 -48.63 16.10
C LEU A 7 12.68 -48.03 14.84
N LEU A 8 11.76 -48.73 14.18
CA LEU A 8 11.03 -48.24 13.01
C LEU A 8 10.07 -47.10 13.38
N LEU A 9 9.40 -47.18 14.54
CA LEU A 9 8.53 -46.14 15.04
C LEU A 9 9.33 -44.87 15.44
N ALA A 10 10.51 -45.03 16.08
CA ALA A 10 11.40 -43.91 16.41
C ALA A 10 11.96 -43.21 15.19
N LEU A 11 12.36 -43.96 14.14
CA LEU A 11 12.79 -43.41 12.86
C LEU A 11 11.68 -42.68 12.10
N ALA A 12 10.45 -43.21 12.12
CA ALA A 12 9.29 -42.55 11.53
C ALA A 12 8.93 -41.24 12.26
N PHE A 13 9.08 -41.22 13.60
CA PHE A 13 8.85 -40.01 14.39
C PHE A 13 9.94 -38.96 14.16
N LEU A 14 11.21 -39.39 14.04
CA LEU A 14 12.31 -38.48 13.69
C LEU A 14 12.14 -37.89 12.27
N ALA A 15 11.75 -38.71 11.31
CA ALA A 15 11.47 -38.27 9.95
C ALA A 15 10.29 -37.30 9.89
N ALA A 16 9.23 -37.55 10.66
CA ALA A 16 8.09 -36.64 10.76
C ALA A 16 8.46 -35.29 11.42
N MET A 17 9.34 -35.31 12.43
CA MET A 17 9.86 -34.08 13.04
C MET A 17 10.77 -33.28 12.08
N LEU A 18 11.62 -33.95 11.30
CA LEU A 18 12.47 -33.31 10.30
C LEU A 18 11.65 -32.68 9.15
N VAL A 19 10.56 -33.31 8.73
CA VAL A 19 9.64 -32.76 7.73
C VAL A 19 8.85 -31.57 8.29
N ALA A 20 8.49 -31.61 9.58
CA ALA A 20 7.83 -30.49 10.25
C ALA A 20 8.76 -29.27 10.42
N GLN A 21 10.08 -29.48 10.63
CA GLN A 21 11.07 -28.42 10.74
C GLN A 21 11.42 -27.75 9.39
N ASN A 22 11.15 -28.42 8.27
CA ASN A 22 11.46 -27.90 6.92
C ASN A 22 10.26 -27.27 6.20
N ARG A 23 9.13 -27.05 6.87
CA ARG A 23 8.08 -26.21 6.27
C ARG A 23 8.58 -24.77 6.27
N PRO A 24 8.67 -24.10 5.09
CA PRO A 24 9.00 -22.70 5.06
C PRO A 24 8.06 -21.93 5.98
N ALA A 25 8.61 -21.05 6.80
CA ALA A 25 7.80 -20.22 7.68
C ALA A 25 6.76 -19.49 6.81
N LYS A 26 5.48 -19.59 7.19
CA LYS A 26 4.42 -18.90 6.46
C LYS A 26 4.64 -17.40 6.60
N THR A 27 4.68 -16.69 5.49
CA THR A 27 4.90 -15.25 5.39
C THR A 27 3.58 -14.49 5.31
N LEU A 28 3.61 -13.22 5.68
CA LEU A 28 2.67 -12.23 5.17
C LEU A 28 3.26 -11.72 3.85
N ASP A 29 2.58 -11.99 2.73
CA ASP A 29 2.97 -11.51 1.42
C ASP A 29 2.13 -10.29 1.03
N ILE A 30 2.78 -9.23 0.57
CA ILE A 30 2.15 -7.98 0.13
C ILE A 30 2.61 -7.69 -1.29
N TYR A 31 1.67 -7.56 -2.21
CA TYR A 31 1.92 -7.15 -3.59
C TYR A 31 1.47 -5.71 -3.75
N VAL A 32 2.39 -4.80 -4.03
CA VAL A 32 2.05 -3.46 -4.52
C VAL A 32 1.99 -3.56 -6.04
N ILE A 33 0.82 -3.34 -6.60
CA ILE A 33 0.50 -3.62 -8.01
C ILE A 33 0.52 -2.31 -8.80
N ASP A 34 1.17 -2.32 -9.96
CA ASP A 34 1.16 -1.16 -10.84
C ASP A 34 -0.21 -1.00 -11.54
N VAL A 35 -0.90 0.06 -11.18
CA VAL A 35 -2.14 0.51 -11.82
C VAL A 35 -2.00 1.96 -12.33
N GLU A 36 -0.80 2.36 -12.75
CA GLU A 36 -0.50 3.66 -13.39
C GLU A 36 -0.92 4.88 -12.57
N GLY A 37 -0.50 4.90 -11.30
CA GLY A 37 -0.77 6.02 -10.40
C GLY A 37 -2.16 6.00 -9.77
N GLY A 38 -2.86 4.87 -9.86
CA GLY A 38 -3.93 4.50 -8.93
C GLY A 38 -3.37 3.67 -7.79
N ASN A 39 -4.24 3.04 -7.01
CA ASN A 39 -3.84 2.11 -5.97
C ASN A 39 -4.43 0.72 -6.15
N SER A 40 -3.59 -0.28 -5.95
CA SER A 40 -4.02 -1.65 -5.68
C SER A 40 -2.93 -2.39 -4.92
N GLN A 41 -3.28 -2.95 -3.76
CA GLN A 41 -2.37 -3.73 -2.93
C GLN A 41 -3.04 -5.01 -2.49
N LEU A 42 -2.40 -6.15 -2.74
CA LEU A 42 -2.90 -7.45 -2.30
C LEU A 42 -2.06 -7.96 -1.12
N TYR A 43 -2.71 -8.22 -0.01
CA TYR A 43 -2.14 -8.85 1.17
C TYR A 43 -2.61 -10.30 1.24
N VAL A 44 -1.68 -11.22 1.45
CA VAL A 44 -1.96 -12.64 1.67
C VAL A 44 -1.40 -13.04 3.02
N SER A 45 -2.28 -13.35 3.95
CA SER A 45 -1.89 -13.72 5.31
C SER A 45 -1.22 -15.09 5.35
N PRO A 46 -0.51 -15.42 6.44
CA PRO A 46 0.05 -16.77 6.63
C PRO A 46 -0.98 -17.90 6.59
N SER A 47 -2.26 -17.60 6.82
CA SER A 47 -3.35 -18.59 6.69
C SER A 47 -3.79 -18.82 5.25
N GLY A 48 -3.42 -17.92 4.32
CA GLY A 48 -3.91 -17.88 2.93
C GLY A 48 -5.12 -16.97 2.74
N GLU A 49 -5.61 -16.31 3.79
CA GLU A 49 -6.69 -15.33 3.72
C GLU A 49 -6.19 -14.03 3.08
N SER A 50 -7.01 -13.43 2.23
CA SER A 50 -6.62 -12.33 1.35
C SER A 50 -7.35 -11.03 1.67
N VAL A 51 -6.60 -9.92 1.62
CA VAL A 51 -7.16 -8.56 1.62
C VAL A 51 -6.66 -7.82 0.39
N LEU A 52 -7.56 -7.35 -0.44
CA LEU A 52 -7.24 -6.42 -1.52
C LEU A 52 -7.58 -5.01 -1.06
N ILE A 53 -6.68 -4.06 -1.23
CA ILE A 53 -6.94 -2.64 -0.98
C ILE A 53 -6.96 -1.93 -2.32
N ASP A 54 -8.10 -1.37 -2.70
CA ASP A 54 -8.38 -0.64 -3.93
C ASP A 54 -8.23 -1.47 -5.23
N THR A 55 -8.75 -0.95 -6.32
CA THR A 55 -8.90 -1.68 -7.59
C THR A 55 -8.42 -0.92 -8.81
N GLY A 56 -7.69 0.18 -8.61
CA GLY A 56 -7.13 0.98 -9.71
C GLY A 56 -8.14 1.88 -10.41
N ASN A 57 -7.84 2.21 -11.65
CA ASN A 57 -8.47 3.28 -12.40
C ASN A 57 -9.79 2.89 -13.06
N ALA A 58 -10.65 3.89 -13.23
CA ALA A 58 -11.92 3.79 -13.93
C ALA A 58 -11.78 3.91 -15.47
N GLY A 59 -12.89 3.73 -16.16
CA GLY A 59 -13.01 3.91 -17.60
C GLY A 59 -12.24 2.85 -18.39
N THR A 60 -11.53 3.26 -19.42
CA THR A 60 -10.78 2.33 -20.30
C THR A 60 -9.61 1.62 -19.60
N ALA A 61 -9.14 2.17 -18.49
CA ALA A 61 -8.07 1.56 -17.70
C ALA A 61 -8.56 0.42 -16.78
N ALA A 62 -9.86 0.33 -16.49
CA ALA A 62 -10.41 -0.67 -15.58
C ALA A 62 -10.06 -2.11 -15.97
N VAL A 63 -10.14 -2.44 -17.27
CA VAL A 63 -9.80 -3.77 -17.81
C VAL A 63 -8.31 -4.07 -17.60
N ARG A 64 -7.42 -3.14 -17.94
CA ARG A 64 -5.96 -3.26 -17.74
C ARG A 64 -5.62 -3.49 -16.28
N ASP A 65 -6.19 -2.69 -15.39
CA ASP A 65 -5.88 -2.75 -13.96
C ASP A 65 -6.43 -4.04 -13.35
N ALA A 66 -7.62 -4.47 -13.74
CA ALA A 66 -8.16 -5.77 -13.34
C ALA A 66 -7.28 -6.94 -13.85
N ASP A 67 -6.72 -6.88 -15.07
CA ASP A 67 -5.78 -7.88 -15.59
C ASP A 67 -4.52 -7.98 -14.72
N ARG A 68 -3.95 -6.83 -14.31
CA ARG A 68 -2.76 -6.72 -13.47
C ARG A 68 -3.04 -7.23 -12.05
N ILE A 69 -4.18 -6.90 -11.47
CA ILE A 69 -4.62 -7.43 -10.17
C ILE A 69 -4.81 -8.94 -10.25
N MET A 70 -5.48 -9.45 -11.28
CA MET A 70 -5.67 -10.89 -11.49
C MET A 70 -4.35 -11.64 -11.70
N ALA A 71 -3.32 -10.99 -12.23
CA ALA A 71 -1.99 -11.58 -12.34
C ALA A 71 -1.36 -11.80 -10.95
N ALA A 72 -1.44 -10.83 -10.06
CA ALA A 72 -0.96 -10.97 -8.67
C ALA A 72 -1.77 -12.02 -7.90
N ILE A 73 -3.10 -12.05 -8.08
CA ILE A 73 -4.00 -13.05 -7.47
C ILE A 73 -3.63 -14.47 -7.91
N ARG A 74 -3.30 -14.65 -9.20
CA ARG A 74 -2.86 -15.95 -9.72
C ARG A 74 -1.48 -16.36 -9.18
N ASP A 75 -0.53 -15.42 -9.08
CA ASP A 75 0.79 -15.67 -8.47
C ASP A 75 0.64 -16.09 -7.00
N ALA A 76 -0.27 -15.47 -6.29
CA ALA A 76 -0.61 -15.82 -4.91
C ALA A 76 -1.43 -17.12 -4.76
N GLY A 77 -1.88 -17.73 -5.86
CA GLY A 77 -2.67 -18.98 -5.85
C GLY A 77 -4.09 -18.83 -5.33
N LEU A 78 -4.63 -17.61 -5.26
CA LEU A 78 -5.95 -17.33 -4.70
C LEU A 78 -7.07 -17.66 -5.68
N LYS A 79 -8.26 -18.00 -5.14
CA LYS A 79 -9.49 -18.30 -5.90
C LYS A 79 -10.62 -17.33 -5.58
N GLN A 80 -10.43 -16.50 -4.58
CA GLN A 80 -11.36 -15.46 -4.13
C GLN A 80 -10.57 -14.34 -3.46
N ILE A 81 -11.21 -13.20 -3.25
CA ILE A 81 -10.79 -12.12 -2.38
C ILE A 81 -11.67 -12.21 -1.13
N ASP A 82 -11.04 -12.43 0.05
CA ASP A 82 -11.81 -12.56 1.30
C ASP A 82 -12.31 -11.19 1.76
N HIS A 83 -11.47 -10.16 1.67
CA HIS A 83 -11.84 -8.79 2.01
C HIS A 83 -11.36 -7.82 0.93
N LEU A 84 -12.25 -6.96 0.44
CA LEU A 84 -11.89 -5.80 -0.38
C LEU A 84 -12.12 -4.53 0.44
N ILE A 85 -11.03 -3.81 0.71
CA ILE A 85 -11.07 -2.48 1.32
C ILE A 85 -11.02 -1.45 0.20
N THR A 86 -12.06 -0.64 0.06
CA THR A 86 -12.02 0.58 -0.76
C THR A 86 -11.65 1.74 0.16
N THR A 87 -10.49 2.34 -0.08
CA THR A 87 -10.00 3.42 0.79
C THR A 87 -10.88 4.64 0.70
N HIS A 88 -11.19 5.07 -0.52
CA HIS A 88 -12.09 6.18 -0.84
C HIS A 88 -12.57 6.07 -2.29
N TYR A 89 -13.48 6.96 -2.72
CA TYR A 89 -14.20 6.78 -3.97
C TYR A 89 -13.68 7.62 -5.14
N HIS A 90 -12.38 7.95 -5.16
CA HIS A 90 -11.78 8.47 -6.39
C HIS A 90 -11.60 7.36 -7.43
N GLY A 91 -11.65 7.76 -8.71
CA GLY A 91 -11.70 6.82 -9.82
C GLY A 91 -10.45 5.95 -9.99
N ASP A 92 -9.34 6.34 -9.40
CA ASP A 92 -8.07 5.60 -9.40
C ASP A 92 -7.92 4.63 -8.21
N HIS A 93 -8.96 4.55 -7.35
CA HIS A 93 -9.07 3.62 -6.22
C HIS A 93 -10.22 2.64 -6.40
N VAL A 94 -11.42 3.13 -6.74
CA VAL A 94 -12.62 2.29 -6.88
C VAL A 94 -12.89 1.89 -8.34
N GLY A 95 -12.15 2.45 -9.28
CA GLY A 95 -12.50 2.43 -10.70
C GLY A 95 -12.54 1.07 -11.36
N GLY A 96 -11.63 0.16 -10.99
CA GLY A 96 -11.58 -1.20 -11.53
C GLY A 96 -12.52 -2.20 -10.86
N LEU A 97 -13.26 -1.80 -9.81
CA LEU A 97 -14.03 -2.69 -8.96
C LEU A 97 -15.04 -3.53 -9.72
N LEU A 98 -15.83 -2.90 -10.59
CA LEU A 98 -16.88 -3.61 -11.32
C LEU A 98 -16.31 -4.65 -12.29
N GLU A 99 -15.22 -4.30 -12.97
CA GLU A 99 -14.52 -5.21 -13.87
C GLU A 99 -13.92 -6.39 -13.10
N LEU A 100 -13.27 -6.13 -11.95
CA LEU A 100 -12.68 -7.16 -11.12
C LEU A 100 -13.73 -8.10 -10.54
N ALA A 101 -14.89 -7.59 -10.10
CA ALA A 101 -15.99 -8.37 -9.55
C ALA A 101 -16.62 -9.34 -10.55
N THR A 102 -16.41 -9.14 -11.86
CA THR A 102 -16.82 -10.11 -12.88
C THR A 102 -15.86 -11.29 -13.01
N ARG A 103 -14.63 -11.16 -12.49
CA ARG A 103 -13.53 -12.11 -12.73
C ARG A 103 -13.21 -12.99 -11.55
N ILE A 104 -13.51 -12.54 -10.33
CA ILE A 104 -13.20 -13.24 -9.10
C ILE A 104 -14.25 -12.96 -8.02
N PRO A 105 -14.67 -13.96 -7.22
CA PRO A 105 -15.56 -13.74 -6.09
C PRO A 105 -14.91 -12.85 -5.02
N ILE A 106 -15.68 -11.90 -4.47
CA ILE A 106 -15.31 -11.05 -3.35
C ILE A 106 -16.29 -11.36 -2.21
N GLN A 107 -15.78 -11.70 -1.02
CA GLN A 107 -16.60 -12.19 0.09
C GLN A 107 -17.07 -11.08 1.04
N GLU A 108 -16.27 -10.02 1.21
CA GLU A 108 -16.61 -8.87 2.04
C GLU A 108 -16.13 -7.58 1.38
N PHE A 109 -16.99 -6.57 1.38
CA PHE A 109 -16.64 -5.19 1.05
C PHE A 109 -16.51 -4.37 2.32
N ILE A 110 -15.46 -3.54 2.40
CA ILE A 110 -15.14 -2.68 3.54
C ILE A 110 -14.85 -1.29 2.99
N ASP A 111 -15.52 -0.25 3.53
CA ASP A 111 -15.32 1.13 3.12
C ASP A 111 -15.63 2.13 4.25
N HIS A 112 -15.56 3.44 3.94
CA HIS A 112 -15.81 4.53 4.89
C HIS A 112 -17.29 4.98 4.94
N GLY A 113 -18.18 4.41 4.11
CA GLY A 113 -19.58 4.78 4.05
C GLY A 113 -19.95 5.64 2.83
N GLY A 114 -20.69 6.73 3.04
CA GLY A 114 -21.19 7.56 1.96
C GLY A 114 -20.13 8.38 1.23
N ASN A 115 -20.25 8.50 -0.10
CA ASN A 115 -19.43 9.38 -0.92
C ASN A 115 -19.72 10.87 -0.57
N VAL A 116 -18.67 11.64 -0.30
CA VAL A 116 -18.76 13.08 0.03
C VAL A 116 -18.47 13.98 -1.17
N GLN A 117 -17.97 13.44 -2.27
CA GLN A 117 -17.69 14.15 -3.52
C GLN A 117 -18.36 13.46 -4.73
N PRO A 118 -19.68 13.55 -4.90
CA PRO A 118 -20.38 13.00 -6.06
C PRO A 118 -19.77 13.50 -7.37
N ALA A 119 -19.54 12.59 -8.31
CA ALA A 119 -18.98 12.91 -9.61
C ALA A 119 -19.61 12.06 -10.72
N PRO A 120 -19.93 12.63 -11.90
CA PRO A 120 -20.60 11.92 -12.99
C PRO A 120 -19.88 10.66 -13.47
N THR A 121 -18.57 10.58 -13.30
CA THR A 121 -17.75 9.41 -13.66
C THR A 121 -17.73 8.33 -12.60
N ILE A 122 -18.03 8.66 -11.34
CA ILE A 122 -17.95 7.77 -10.18
C ILE A 122 -19.31 7.30 -9.73
N ASP A 123 -20.32 8.16 -9.75
CA ASP A 123 -21.67 7.82 -9.28
C ASP A 123 -22.26 6.55 -9.90
N PRO A 124 -22.09 6.26 -11.23
CA PRO A 124 -22.56 5.01 -11.82
C PRO A 124 -21.82 3.77 -11.26
N ILE A 125 -20.53 3.90 -10.92
CA ILE A 125 -19.74 2.81 -10.29
C ILE A 125 -20.29 2.54 -8.90
N LEU A 126 -20.53 3.59 -8.11
CA LEU A 126 -21.02 3.46 -6.74
C LEU A 126 -22.46 2.91 -6.67
N GLN A 127 -23.33 3.24 -7.64
CA GLN A 127 -24.67 2.63 -7.74
C GLN A 127 -24.57 1.12 -7.96
N GLN A 128 -23.68 0.65 -8.83
CA GLN A 128 -23.46 -0.78 -9.06
C GLN A 128 -22.73 -1.44 -7.87
N TYR A 129 -21.80 -0.75 -7.24
CA TYR A 129 -21.15 -1.19 -6.00
C TYR A 129 -22.21 -1.43 -4.90
N ALA A 130 -23.14 -0.48 -4.71
CA ALA A 130 -24.24 -0.65 -3.76
C ALA A 130 -25.10 -1.89 -4.08
N ALA A 131 -25.32 -2.21 -5.37
CA ALA A 131 -26.05 -3.41 -5.78
C ALA A 131 -25.27 -4.71 -5.51
N LEU A 132 -23.93 -4.67 -5.49
CA LEU A 132 -23.08 -5.80 -5.08
C LEU A 132 -23.12 -5.98 -3.55
N ASN A 133 -23.09 -4.89 -2.79
CA ASN A 133 -23.05 -4.89 -1.33
C ASN A 133 -24.27 -5.59 -0.68
N VAL A 134 -25.43 -5.57 -1.33
CA VAL A 134 -26.62 -6.28 -0.81
C VAL A 134 -26.54 -7.79 -0.98
N LYS A 135 -25.58 -8.31 -1.77
CA LYS A 135 -25.43 -9.74 -2.07
C LYS A 135 -24.32 -10.41 -1.28
N VAL A 136 -23.41 -9.64 -0.72
CA VAL A 136 -22.27 -10.11 0.06
C VAL A 136 -22.15 -9.30 1.34
N LYS A 137 -21.28 -9.71 2.25
CA LYS A 137 -21.01 -8.96 3.48
C LYS A 137 -20.46 -7.57 3.14
N HIS A 138 -21.04 -6.53 3.74
CA HIS A 138 -20.57 -5.15 3.63
C HIS A 138 -20.41 -4.54 5.01
N ARG A 139 -19.35 -3.77 5.19
CA ARG A 139 -19.04 -3.15 6.47
C ARG A 139 -18.45 -1.75 6.29
N VAL A 140 -19.12 -0.77 6.86
CA VAL A 140 -18.60 0.58 7.04
C VAL A 140 -17.73 0.59 8.30
N VAL A 141 -16.48 1.04 8.17
CA VAL A 141 -15.49 1.03 9.25
C VAL A 141 -15.21 2.43 9.80
N LYS A 142 -14.65 2.44 11.01
CA LYS A 142 -14.19 3.65 11.71
C LYS A 142 -12.83 3.42 12.35
N PRO A 143 -12.10 4.48 12.70
CA PRO A 143 -10.82 4.35 13.41
C PRO A 143 -10.98 3.55 14.71
N GLY A 144 -10.08 2.60 14.93
CA GLY A 144 -10.09 1.64 16.04
C GLY A 144 -10.74 0.30 15.72
N ASP A 145 -11.50 0.18 14.63
CA ASP A 145 -12.07 -1.11 14.22
C ASP A 145 -10.96 -2.09 13.80
N ASN A 146 -11.25 -3.37 13.96
CA ASN A 146 -10.37 -4.45 13.53
C ASN A 146 -10.95 -5.17 12.31
N VAL A 147 -10.13 -5.43 11.29
CA VAL A 147 -10.46 -6.35 10.21
C VAL A 147 -9.97 -7.74 10.63
N ALA A 148 -10.91 -8.69 10.73
CA ALA A 148 -10.61 -10.03 11.20
C ALA A 148 -9.90 -10.84 10.09
N VAL A 149 -8.57 -10.79 10.07
CA VAL A 149 -7.72 -11.59 9.18
C VAL A 149 -6.87 -12.53 10.01
N THR A 150 -6.98 -13.82 9.76
CA THR A 150 -6.32 -14.86 10.56
C THR A 150 -4.80 -14.69 10.56
N GLY A 151 -4.22 -14.56 11.76
CA GLY A 151 -2.78 -14.41 11.96
C GLY A 151 -2.25 -12.99 11.85
N LEU A 152 -3.12 -12.00 11.64
CA LEU A 152 -2.76 -10.58 11.60
C LEU A 152 -3.54 -9.77 12.64
N ASP A 153 -2.93 -8.73 13.20
CA ASP A 153 -3.65 -7.64 13.86
C ASP A 153 -3.79 -6.49 12.84
N TRP A 154 -4.98 -6.38 12.28
CA TRP A 154 -5.32 -5.40 11.24
C TRP A 154 -6.22 -4.32 11.83
N ARG A 155 -5.67 -3.13 12.06
CA ARG A 155 -6.38 -1.99 12.65
C ARG A 155 -6.67 -0.93 11.63
N ILE A 156 -7.91 -0.46 11.61
CA ILE A 156 -8.30 0.74 10.89
C ILE A 156 -7.85 1.94 11.73
N VAL A 157 -7.00 2.78 11.17
CA VAL A 157 -6.41 3.93 11.86
C VAL A 157 -7.01 5.27 11.44
N THR A 158 -7.56 5.31 10.22
CA THR A 158 -8.31 6.46 9.67
C THR A 158 -9.53 5.97 8.91
N ALA A 159 -10.62 6.70 8.92
CA ALA A 159 -11.81 6.51 8.07
C ALA A 159 -12.79 7.67 8.28
N SER A 160 -13.58 7.99 7.26
CA SER A 160 -14.68 8.97 7.34
C SER A 160 -14.25 10.32 7.91
N GLY A 161 -13.10 10.82 7.47
CA GLY A 161 -12.52 12.11 7.93
C GLY A 161 -12.05 12.11 9.38
N ARG A 162 -11.89 10.95 10.00
CA ARG A 162 -11.48 10.80 11.41
C ARG A 162 -10.21 9.96 11.54
N VAL A 163 -9.49 10.19 12.63
CA VAL A 163 -8.27 9.47 13.01
C VAL A 163 -8.46 8.73 14.33
N LEU A 164 -7.54 7.83 14.65
CA LEU A 164 -7.48 7.20 15.98
C LEU A 164 -7.52 8.24 17.10
N SER A 165 -8.37 8.02 18.09
CA SER A 165 -8.44 8.85 19.30
C SER A 165 -7.35 8.50 20.31
N SER A 166 -6.86 7.25 20.30
CA SER A 166 -5.85 6.73 21.23
C SER A 166 -4.70 6.07 20.48
N PRO A 167 -3.48 6.12 21.02
CA PRO A 167 -2.33 5.47 20.39
C PRO A 167 -2.50 3.95 20.29
N LEU A 168 -1.89 3.37 19.25
CA LEU A 168 -1.71 1.92 19.14
C LEU A 168 -0.77 1.41 20.25
N PRO A 169 -0.82 0.09 20.59
CA PRO A 169 0.08 -0.48 21.57
C PRO A 169 1.56 -0.20 21.26
N GLY A 170 2.28 0.40 22.24
CA GLY A 170 3.68 0.79 22.08
C GLY A 170 3.93 2.10 21.35
N ALA A 171 2.88 2.81 20.96
CA ALA A 171 2.92 4.17 20.39
C ALA A 171 2.62 5.24 21.45
N GLY A 172 2.44 6.50 21.05
CA GLY A 172 2.02 7.60 21.91
C GLY A 172 3.17 8.49 22.39
N GLY A 173 4.40 8.26 21.95
CA GLY A 173 5.53 9.14 22.22
C GLY A 173 5.35 10.51 21.57
N ALA A 174 5.96 11.55 22.17
CA ALA A 174 5.96 12.90 21.61
C ALA A 174 6.55 12.91 20.19
N ASN A 175 5.94 13.66 19.30
CA ASN A 175 6.38 13.80 17.92
C ASN A 175 7.10 15.13 17.71
N PRO A 176 8.43 15.15 17.57
CA PRO A 176 9.20 16.38 17.43
C PRO A 176 8.93 17.13 16.12
N TYR A 177 8.38 16.46 15.11
CA TYR A 177 8.11 17.02 13.79
C TYR A 177 6.80 17.84 13.73
N CYS A 178 6.04 17.91 14.81
CA CYS A 178 4.80 18.70 14.86
C CYS A 178 5.06 20.22 14.86
N ALA A 179 6.15 20.67 15.46
CA ALA A 179 6.41 22.10 15.64
C ALA A 179 6.63 22.87 14.33
N GLY A 180 7.14 22.20 13.30
CA GLY A 180 7.38 22.78 11.96
C GLY A 180 6.17 22.75 11.04
N PHE A 181 5.13 22.02 11.40
CA PHE A 181 3.96 21.84 10.53
C PHE A 181 3.06 23.08 10.52
N LYS A 182 2.60 23.44 9.32
CA LYS A 182 1.60 24.48 9.13
C LYS A 182 0.40 23.89 8.40
N PRO A 183 -0.82 23.99 8.96
CA PRO A 183 -2.02 23.53 8.25
C PRO A 183 -2.20 24.26 6.91
N HIS A 184 -2.64 23.52 5.92
CA HIS A 184 -2.92 24.03 4.59
C HIS A 184 -4.41 24.37 4.48
N ALA A 185 -4.73 25.57 4.02
CA ALA A 185 -6.10 25.97 3.73
C ALA A 185 -6.55 25.51 2.33
N VAL A 186 -5.57 25.29 1.45
CA VAL A 186 -5.78 24.91 0.05
C VAL A 186 -4.84 23.75 -0.28
N ASN A 187 -5.35 22.78 -1.00
CA ASN A 187 -4.54 21.69 -1.54
C ASN A 187 -3.59 22.24 -2.62
N PRO A 188 -2.27 22.14 -2.46
CA PRO A 188 -1.30 22.74 -3.38
C PRO A 188 -1.30 22.11 -4.78
N VAL A 189 -1.85 20.89 -4.91
CA VAL A 189 -1.92 20.19 -6.21
C VAL A 189 -3.18 20.57 -6.96
N SER A 190 -4.35 20.53 -6.30
CA SER A 190 -5.64 20.79 -6.94
C SER A 190 -6.10 22.25 -6.86
N GLY A 191 -5.51 23.06 -5.98
CA GLY A 191 -5.96 24.44 -5.71
C GLY A 191 -7.30 24.53 -4.97
N GLN A 192 -7.90 23.38 -4.58
CA GLN A 192 -9.18 23.35 -3.90
C GLN A 192 -9.02 23.55 -2.39
N PRO A 193 -10.03 24.13 -1.71
CA PRO A 193 -10.04 24.18 -0.24
C PRO A 193 -9.85 22.79 0.37
N VAL A 194 -9.07 22.72 1.44
CA VAL A 194 -8.93 21.50 2.25
C VAL A 194 -10.17 21.35 3.12
N GLY A 195 -10.70 20.16 3.23
CA GLY A 195 -11.81 19.79 4.10
C GLY A 195 -12.92 19.05 3.35
N ASN A 196 -13.40 17.96 3.95
CA ASN A 196 -14.51 17.15 3.48
C ASN A 196 -14.37 16.65 2.02
N THR A 197 -13.16 16.26 1.62
CA THR A 197 -12.87 15.61 0.33
C THR A 197 -12.84 14.09 0.50
N GLU A 198 -12.97 13.34 -0.60
CA GLU A 198 -12.83 11.88 -0.58
C GLU A 198 -11.43 11.44 -0.10
N ASP A 199 -10.36 12.16 -0.44
CA ASP A 199 -9.02 11.89 0.09
C ASP A 199 -9.02 11.81 1.62
N GLU A 200 -9.73 12.72 2.27
CA GLU A 200 -9.82 12.80 3.73
C GLU A 200 -10.67 11.68 4.36
N GLN A 201 -11.53 11.05 3.57
CA GLN A 201 -12.33 9.91 4.02
C GLN A 201 -11.54 8.60 4.06
N SER A 202 -10.32 8.58 3.52
CA SER A 202 -9.52 7.37 3.30
C SER A 202 -9.49 6.41 4.48
N VAL A 203 -9.83 5.15 4.20
CA VAL A 203 -9.67 4.03 5.14
C VAL A 203 -8.20 3.67 5.22
N GLY A 204 -7.56 4.09 6.31
CA GLY A 204 -6.16 3.78 6.58
C GLY A 204 -6.01 2.52 7.43
N SER A 205 -5.04 1.70 7.09
CA SER A 205 -4.76 0.41 7.70
C SER A 205 -3.37 0.37 8.32
N HIS A 206 -3.31 -0.08 9.58
CA HIS A 206 -2.08 -0.50 10.24
C HIS A 206 -2.15 -2.01 10.48
N VAL A 207 -1.20 -2.75 9.91
CA VAL A 207 -1.18 -4.22 9.99
C VAL A 207 0.05 -4.68 10.74
N THR A 208 -0.14 -5.57 11.72
CA THR A 208 0.95 -6.19 12.47
C THR A 208 0.97 -7.70 12.24
N PHE A 209 2.14 -8.21 11.88
CA PHE A 209 2.45 -9.64 11.82
C PHE A 209 3.66 -9.95 12.70
N GLY A 210 3.43 -10.44 13.90
CA GLY A 210 4.47 -10.62 14.90
C GLY A 210 5.18 -9.28 15.20
N LYS A 211 6.46 -9.14 14.80
CA LYS A 211 7.23 -7.89 14.94
C LYS A 211 7.17 -6.98 13.72
N PHE A 212 6.74 -7.47 12.57
CA PHE A 212 6.62 -6.68 11.34
C PHE A 212 5.37 -5.78 11.38
N ARG A 213 5.51 -4.53 10.99
CA ARG A 213 4.44 -3.53 10.94
C ARG A 213 4.43 -2.82 9.60
N VAL A 214 3.24 -2.68 9.01
CA VAL A 214 3.03 -1.90 7.79
C VAL A 214 1.90 -0.90 7.96
N LEU A 215 2.07 0.27 7.36
CA LEU A 215 1.07 1.35 7.32
C LEU A 215 0.74 1.71 5.89
N TYR A 216 -0.55 1.86 5.60
CA TYR A 216 -1.07 2.50 4.39
C TYR A 216 -2.29 3.34 4.74
N LEU A 217 -2.37 4.56 4.24
CA LEU A 217 -3.39 5.54 4.62
C LEU A 217 -4.28 6.01 3.45
N GLY A 218 -4.25 5.32 2.30
CA GLY A 218 -4.94 5.79 1.11
C GLY A 218 -4.36 7.12 0.63
N ASP A 219 -5.24 8.04 0.25
CA ASP A 219 -4.86 9.38 -0.19
C ASP A 219 -4.94 10.45 0.92
N PHE A 220 -4.73 10.00 2.16
CA PHE A 220 -4.74 10.84 3.35
C PHE A 220 -3.81 12.03 3.23
N THR A 221 -4.27 13.24 3.59
CA THR A 221 -3.56 14.50 3.35
C THR A 221 -2.88 15.08 4.60
N TRP A 222 -2.01 16.06 4.41
CA TRP A 222 -1.16 16.63 5.46
C TRP A 222 -1.88 17.03 6.75
N ASN A 223 -3.05 17.68 6.64
CA ASN A 223 -3.75 18.15 7.83
C ASN A 223 -4.21 16.99 8.70
N GLN A 224 -4.69 15.92 8.09
CA GLN A 224 -5.10 14.72 8.80
C GLN A 224 -3.89 13.89 9.27
N GLU A 225 -2.78 13.88 8.51
CA GLU A 225 -1.52 13.27 8.97
C GLU A 225 -1.03 13.94 10.26
N PHE A 226 -1.14 15.27 10.33
CA PHE A 226 -0.85 16.03 11.53
C PHE A 226 -1.82 15.68 12.66
N GLU A 227 -3.12 15.63 12.40
CA GLU A 227 -4.12 15.24 13.40
C GLU A 227 -3.86 13.83 13.95
N LEU A 228 -3.46 12.89 13.09
CA LEU A 228 -3.14 11.50 13.48
C LEU A 228 -1.91 11.41 14.38
N ASN A 229 -0.88 12.24 14.15
CA ASN A 229 0.44 12.06 14.74
C ASN A 229 0.91 13.20 15.66
N CYS A 230 0.10 14.24 15.85
CA CYS A 230 0.48 15.38 16.68
C CYS A 230 -0.52 15.62 17.84
N PRO A 231 -0.04 16.01 19.01
CA PRO A 231 1.36 16.20 19.39
C PRO A 231 2.13 14.90 19.63
N ASN A 232 1.42 13.77 19.67
CA ASN A 232 1.97 12.44 19.94
C ASN A 232 1.73 11.52 18.75
N ASN A 233 2.76 10.75 18.39
CA ASN A 233 2.67 9.73 17.33
C ASN A 233 1.76 8.58 17.78
N ARG A 234 0.54 8.51 17.26
CA ARG A 234 -0.44 7.46 17.61
C ARG A 234 -0.21 6.14 16.90
N ILE A 235 0.64 6.11 15.87
CA ILE A 235 0.92 4.91 15.07
C ILE A 235 2.12 4.13 15.63
N GLY A 236 3.15 4.84 16.10
CA GLY A 236 4.43 4.24 16.47
C GLY A 236 5.36 4.05 15.26
N THR A 237 6.37 3.19 15.43
CA THR A 237 7.33 2.87 14.38
C THR A 237 6.82 1.73 13.52
N VAL A 238 6.97 1.84 12.19
CA VAL A 238 6.62 0.80 11.22
C VAL A 238 7.84 0.31 10.43
N ASP A 239 7.77 -0.88 9.84
CA ASP A 239 8.83 -1.42 9.00
C ASP A 239 8.64 -1.07 7.53
N LEU A 240 7.39 -1.10 7.08
CA LEU A 240 6.98 -0.74 5.74
C LEU A 240 5.95 0.40 5.78
N PHE A 241 6.16 1.40 4.93
CA PHE A 241 5.19 2.43 4.64
C PHE A 241 4.90 2.43 3.13
N VAL A 242 3.66 2.23 2.74
CA VAL A 242 3.24 2.55 1.37
C VAL A 242 2.80 4.01 1.38
N ALA A 243 3.49 4.83 0.59
CA ALA A 243 3.34 6.28 0.62
C ALA A 243 1.90 6.70 0.37
N SER A 244 1.41 7.63 1.19
CA SER A 244 0.08 8.20 1.01
C SER A 244 0.00 8.95 -0.30
N ARG A 245 -1.17 8.89 -0.96
CA ARG A 245 -1.47 9.64 -2.17
C ARG A 245 -0.37 9.53 -3.23
N HIS A 246 0.09 8.30 -3.48
CA HIS A 246 1.08 7.97 -4.52
C HIS A 246 2.42 8.71 -4.39
N GLY A 247 2.70 9.36 -3.27
CA GLY A 247 3.84 10.26 -3.10
C GLY A 247 3.63 11.65 -3.73
N GLN A 248 2.40 12.18 -3.69
CA GLN A 248 2.09 13.56 -4.10
C GLN A 248 2.46 14.57 -3.01
N SER A 249 2.68 15.83 -3.42
CA SER A 249 3.11 16.95 -2.56
C SER A 249 2.08 17.41 -1.52
N SER A 250 0.88 16.85 -1.50
CA SER A 250 -0.17 17.15 -0.51
C SER A 250 -0.25 16.14 0.62
N SER A 251 0.69 15.20 0.68
CA SER A 251 0.76 14.12 1.67
C SER A 251 2.21 13.79 2.00
N ASN A 252 2.42 12.85 2.92
CA ASN A 252 3.73 12.40 3.36
C ASN A 252 4.53 13.47 4.11
N SER A 253 3.85 14.22 5.01
CA SER A 253 4.48 15.25 5.84
C SER A 253 5.56 14.66 6.76
N GLU A 254 6.50 15.51 7.21
CA GLU A 254 7.46 15.10 8.25
C GLU A 254 6.75 14.67 9.54
N ALA A 255 5.61 15.28 9.86
CA ALA A 255 4.80 14.91 11.01
C ALA A 255 4.28 13.46 10.95
N LEU A 256 4.14 12.88 9.77
CA LEU A 256 3.85 11.46 9.57
C LEU A 256 5.13 10.66 9.27
N ALA A 257 5.74 10.89 8.11
CA ALA A 257 6.78 10.02 7.55
C ALA A 257 8.02 9.90 8.46
N HIS A 258 8.43 11.01 9.09
CA HIS A 258 9.56 11.00 10.03
C HIS A 258 9.18 10.46 11.40
N ALA A 259 7.93 10.62 11.83
CA ALA A 259 7.45 10.12 13.11
C ALA A 259 7.29 8.59 13.11
N ILE A 260 6.77 7.99 12.03
CA ILE A 260 6.59 6.54 11.92
C ILE A 260 7.88 5.80 11.55
N ARG A 261 8.93 6.49 11.10
CA ARG A 261 10.29 5.96 10.89
C ARG A 261 10.34 4.62 10.14
N PRO A 262 9.80 4.51 8.92
CA PRO A 262 9.82 3.26 8.17
C PRO A 262 11.27 2.82 7.84
N LYS A 263 11.51 1.51 7.73
CA LYS A 263 12.74 0.96 7.13
C LYS A 263 12.69 1.03 5.62
N VAL A 264 11.51 0.74 5.08
CA VAL A 264 11.24 0.76 3.64
C VAL A 264 10.00 1.60 3.39
N THR A 265 10.07 2.42 2.35
CA THR A 265 8.91 3.08 1.77
C THR A 265 8.74 2.61 0.33
N ILE A 266 7.50 2.34 -0.08
CA ILE A 266 7.14 2.06 -1.47
C ILE A 266 6.18 3.16 -1.93
N THR A 267 6.49 3.81 -3.07
CA THR A 267 5.55 4.72 -3.71
C THR A 267 4.75 3.98 -4.79
N ASN A 268 3.43 4.07 -4.71
CA ASN A 268 2.48 3.51 -5.67
C ASN A 268 2.14 4.52 -6.77
N ASN A 269 3.17 5.21 -7.28
CA ASN A 269 3.07 6.24 -8.28
C ASN A 269 2.86 5.68 -9.70
N GLY A 270 2.41 6.54 -10.62
CA GLY A 270 2.43 6.29 -12.06
C GLY A 270 3.44 7.19 -12.76
N THR A 271 3.41 7.21 -14.08
CA THR A 271 4.34 7.99 -14.92
C THR A 271 4.29 9.49 -14.60
N ARG A 272 3.09 10.07 -14.45
CA ARG A 272 2.88 11.50 -14.14
C ARG A 272 1.92 11.72 -12.98
N LYS A 273 1.85 10.79 -12.06
CA LYS A 273 1.09 10.93 -10.83
C LYS A 273 1.88 10.36 -9.68
N GLY A 274 2.12 11.16 -8.67
CA GLY A 274 2.93 10.77 -7.52
C GLY A 274 4.44 10.76 -7.77
N GLY A 275 5.21 10.41 -6.75
CA GLY A 275 6.67 10.53 -6.79
C GLY A 275 7.14 11.98 -6.96
N GLN A 276 6.38 12.96 -6.46
CA GLN A 276 6.67 14.39 -6.59
C GLN A 276 7.82 14.82 -5.68
N PRO A 277 8.65 15.81 -6.10
CA PRO A 277 9.86 16.23 -5.38
C PRO A 277 9.66 16.50 -3.90
N ASP A 278 8.61 17.25 -3.51
CA ASP A 278 8.39 17.62 -2.13
C ASP A 278 8.12 16.41 -1.23
N ALA A 279 7.27 15.49 -1.68
CA ALA A 279 6.99 14.25 -0.97
C ALA A 279 8.23 13.34 -0.93
N MET A 280 8.89 13.16 -2.07
CA MET A 280 10.09 12.30 -2.18
C MET A 280 11.22 12.82 -1.30
N LYS A 281 11.41 14.14 -1.21
CA LYS A 281 12.38 14.75 -0.31
C LYS A 281 12.13 14.36 1.15
N VAL A 282 10.89 14.45 1.62
CA VAL A 282 10.54 14.05 2.99
C VAL A 282 10.75 12.56 3.19
N LEU A 283 10.26 11.73 2.26
CA LEU A 283 10.35 10.28 2.36
C LEU A 283 11.81 9.81 2.39
N LEU A 284 12.66 10.31 1.47
CA LEU A 284 14.09 9.95 1.40
C LEU A 284 14.89 10.39 2.63
N ASN A 285 14.45 11.43 3.34
CA ASN A 285 15.08 11.91 4.57
C ASN A 285 14.46 11.33 5.86
N SER A 286 13.59 10.34 5.76
CA SER A 286 13.03 9.70 6.95
C SER A 286 14.13 9.02 7.79
N PRO A 287 14.15 9.25 9.13
CA PRO A 287 15.31 8.96 9.98
C PRO A 287 15.78 7.49 10.06
N ARG A 288 14.93 6.54 9.69
CA ARG A 288 15.26 5.09 9.75
C ARG A 288 15.21 4.45 8.36
N LEU A 289 14.95 5.24 7.32
CA LEU A 289 14.81 4.71 5.97
C LEU A 289 16.12 4.05 5.51
N GLN A 290 16.00 2.83 5.01
CA GLN A 290 17.09 2.11 4.36
C GLN A 290 16.97 2.19 2.84
N ASP A 291 15.74 2.06 2.32
CA ASP A 291 15.47 2.19 0.88
C ASP A 291 14.07 2.70 0.61
N LEU A 292 13.95 3.42 -0.51
CA LEU A 292 12.70 3.78 -1.13
C LEU A 292 12.57 3.01 -2.44
N TRP A 293 11.40 2.42 -2.69
CA TRP A 293 11.05 1.69 -3.90
C TRP A 293 9.93 2.42 -4.64
N GLN A 294 9.96 2.40 -5.96
CA GLN A 294 8.91 2.99 -6.80
C GLN A 294 8.25 1.92 -7.65
N ILE A 295 6.91 1.86 -7.60
CA ILE A 295 6.18 0.90 -8.46
C ILE A 295 6.32 1.25 -9.94
N HIS A 296 6.41 2.53 -10.25
CA HIS A 296 6.60 3.04 -11.60
C HIS A 296 7.65 4.15 -11.62
N PHE A 297 8.36 4.30 -12.74
CA PHE A 297 9.17 5.48 -13.00
C PHE A 297 8.27 6.73 -13.00
N SER A 298 8.67 7.79 -12.29
CA SER A 298 7.93 9.05 -12.27
C SER A 298 8.67 10.12 -13.05
N GLU A 299 8.03 10.68 -14.07
CA GLU A 299 8.53 11.86 -14.77
C GLU A 299 8.49 13.13 -13.91
N LEU A 300 7.77 13.11 -12.79
CA LEU A 300 7.62 14.26 -11.89
C LEU A 300 8.77 14.37 -10.87
N GLY A 301 9.43 13.25 -10.57
CA GLY A 301 10.45 13.18 -9.50
C GLY A 301 11.71 13.99 -9.75
N GLY A 302 12.03 14.25 -11.01
CA GLY A 302 13.32 14.84 -11.34
C GLY A 302 14.48 13.85 -11.07
N GLN A 303 15.68 14.17 -11.56
CA GLN A 303 16.85 13.30 -11.36
C GLN A 303 17.21 13.12 -9.88
N GLU A 304 17.01 14.14 -9.07
CA GLU A 304 17.35 14.16 -7.65
C GLU A 304 16.48 13.21 -6.82
N TYR A 305 15.23 13.00 -7.23
CA TYR A 305 14.24 12.24 -6.47
C TYR A 305 13.83 10.93 -7.14
N THR A 306 14.53 10.53 -8.21
CA THR A 306 14.36 9.22 -8.83
C THR A 306 15.30 8.21 -8.17
N VAL A 307 14.76 7.12 -7.65
CA VAL A 307 15.57 6.05 -7.06
C VAL A 307 16.34 5.26 -8.13
N PRO A 308 17.43 4.57 -7.77
CA PRO A 308 18.16 3.72 -8.72
C PRO A 308 17.26 2.69 -9.39
N GLY A 309 17.45 2.43 -10.68
CA GLY A 309 16.56 1.61 -11.51
C GLY A 309 16.27 0.21 -11.00
N MET A 310 17.12 -0.37 -10.14
CA MET A 310 16.86 -1.67 -9.51
C MET A 310 15.68 -1.63 -8.53
N PHE A 311 15.35 -0.47 -7.99
CA PHE A 311 14.23 -0.24 -7.07
C PHE A 311 12.94 0.20 -7.78
N ILE A 312 12.95 0.34 -9.13
CA ILE A 312 11.77 0.74 -9.91
C ILE A 312 11.24 -0.48 -10.66
N ALA A 313 9.96 -0.80 -10.45
CA ALA A 313 9.37 -1.99 -11.05
C ALA A 313 8.89 -1.77 -12.49
N ASN A 314 8.38 -0.60 -12.84
CA ASN A 314 7.79 -0.34 -14.14
C ASN A 314 8.26 0.97 -14.76
N SER A 315 8.15 1.03 -16.07
CA SER A 315 8.39 2.21 -16.92
C SER A 315 7.42 2.15 -18.10
N PHE A 316 7.42 3.12 -18.98
CA PHE A 316 6.57 3.12 -20.17
C PHE A 316 6.98 2.06 -21.21
N ASP A 317 6.08 1.72 -22.13
CA ASP A 317 6.25 0.64 -23.11
C ASP A 317 7.45 0.86 -24.05
N GLU A 318 7.71 2.10 -24.44
CA GLU A 318 8.90 2.45 -25.21
C GLU A 318 10.10 2.54 -24.29
N GLN A 319 10.78 1.44 -24.10
CA GLN A 319 11.98 1.36 -23.27
C GLN A 319 13.11 2.13 -23.96
N GLN A 320 13.42 3.31 -23.48
CA GLN A 320 14.67 3.96 -23.82
C GLN A 320 15.83 3.18 -23.20
N VAL A 321 16.91 3.03 -23.96
CA VAL A 321 18.10 2.21 -23.66
C VAL A 321 18.81 2.59 -22.33
N ALA A 322 18.46 3.72 -21.75
CA ALA A 322 18.80 4.08 -20.38
C ALA A 322 17.53 4.54 -19.67
N MET A 323 17.37 4.15 -18.42
CA MET A 323 16.37 4.77 -17.54
C MET A 323 16.42 6.26 -17.77
N ALA A 324 15.33 6.81 -18.29
CA ALA A 324 15.29 8.21 -18.65
C ALA A 324 15.73 9.04 -17.44
N VAL A 325 16.68 9.90 -17.65
CA VAL A 325 16.90 11.02 -16.75
C VAL A 325 15.57 11.79 -16.74
N ALA A 326 15.07 12.12 -15.57
CA ALA A 326 13.81 12.79 -15.42
C ALA A 326 13.65 13.95 -16.40
N PRO A 327 12.48 14.12 -17.00
CA PRO A 327 12.27 15.14 -18.01
C PRO A 327 12.56 16.53 -17.44
N ARG A 328 12.99 17.41 -18.31
CA ARG A 328 13.15 18.82 -17.94
C ARG A 328 11.80 19.37 -17.50
N PRO A 329 11.76 20.21 -16.46
CA PRO A 329 10.54 20.92 -16.09
C PRO A 329 9.94 21.59 -17.32
N LEU A 330 8.64 21.48 -17.48
CA LEU A 330 7.93 22.18 -18.54
C LEU A 330 8.07 23.70 -18.34
N PRO A 331 8.20 24.49 -19.41
CA PRO A 331 8.13 25.94 -19.30
C PRO A 331 6.83 26.38 -18.62
N PRO A 332 6.85 27.49 -17.87
CA PRO A 332 5.62 28.00 -17.26
C PRO A 332 4.51 28.19 -18.28
N GLY A 333 3.32 27.65 -17.99
CA GLY A 333 2.14 27.72 -18.86
C GLY A 333 2.10 26.68 -20.00
N ALA A 334 3.13 25.86 -20.18
CA ALA A 334 3.06 24.76 -21.14
C ALA A 334 2.21 23.60 -20.58
N GLN A 335 1.31 23.07 -21.41
CA GLN A 335 0.60 21.84 -21.08
C GLN A 335 1.54 20.65 -21.27
N ALA A 336 1.56 19.78 -20.26
CA ALA A 336 2.27 18.51 -20.40
C ALA A 336 1.63 17.68 -21.52
N PRO A 337 2.44 17.07 -22.40
CA PRO A 337 1.90 16.06 -23.32
C PRO A 337 1.27 14.93 -22.51
N PRO A 338 0.37 14.11 -23.09
CA PRO A 338 -0.15 12.94 -22.39
C PRO A 338 1.01 12.09 -21.86
N PRO A 339 0.85 11.42 -20.69
CA PRO A 339 1.89 10.54 -20.17
C PRO A 339 2.21 9.45 -21.20
N PRO A 340 3.48 9.04 -21.32
CA PRO A 340 3.84 7.88 -22.10
C PRO A 340 3.00 6.67 -21.71
N ALA A 341 2.58 5.87 -22.68
CA ALA A 341 1.75 4.71 -22.43
C ALA A 341 2.53 3.62 -21.72
N HIS A 342 1.87 2.94 -20.79
CA HIS A 342 2.30 1.66 -20.23
C HIS A 342 1.12 0.68 -20.25
N ASN A 343 0.91 0.06 -21.40
CA ASN A 343 -0.15 -0.93 -21.63
C ASN A 343 0.38 -2.35 -21.63
N GLY A 344 1.71 -2.52 -21.67
CA GLY A 344 2.40 -3.79 -21.66
C GLY A 344 2.39 -4.50 -20.29
N VAL A 345 3.30 -5.46 -20.16
CA VAL A 345 3.47 -6.25 -18.96
C VAL A 345 3.82 -5.36 -17.79
N ALA A 346 3.02 -5.41 -16.74
CA ALA A 346 3.30 -4.72 -15.49
C ALA A 346 3.82 -5.68 -14.41
N TYR A 347 4.69 -5.16 -13.59
CA TYR A 347 5.34 -5.89 -12.51
C TYR A 347 4.95 -5.28 -11.18
N TRP A 348 4.78 -6.14 -10.18
CA TRP A 348 4.56 -5.72 -8.79
C TRP A 348 5.88 -5.60 -8.03
N ILE A 349 5.85 -4.88 -6.92
CA ILE A 349 6.83 -5.00 -5.86
C ILE A 349 6.23 -5.93 -4.80
N LYS A 350 6.91 -7.04 -4.50
CA LYS A 350 6.46 -8.01 -3.51
C LYS A 350 7.25 -7.87 -2.22
N VAL A 351 6.54 -7.75 -1.10
CA VAL A 351 7.11 -7.81 0.25
C VAL A 351 6.70 -9.14 0.87
N SER A 352 7.68 -9.90 1.38
CA SER A 352 7.43 -11.15 2.11
C SER A 352 7.99 -11.02 3.52
N ALA A 353 7.10 -10.90 4.51
CA ALA A 353 7.46 -10.67 5.91
C ALA A 353 7.35 -11.93 6.75
N GLN A 354 8.25 -12.08 7.73
CA GLN A 354 8.24 -13.10 8.76
C GLN A 354 7.81 -12.51 10.10
N ALA A 355 7.27 -13.37 10.98
CA ALA A 355 6.79 -12.95 12.29
C ALA A 355 7.89 -12.39 13.22
N ASP A 356 9.16 -12.67 12.95
CA ASP A 356 10.30 -12.12 13.69
C ASP A 356 10.66 -10.68 13.31
N GLY A 357 9.98 -10.11 12.30
CA GLY A 357 10.22 -8.76 11.78
C GLY A 357 11.21 -8.70 10.60
N THR A 358 11.80 -9.84 10.21
CA THR A 358 12.59 -9.94 8.97
C THR A 358 11.64 -9.90 7.77
N PHE A 359 12.00 -9.15 6.74
CA PHE A 359 11.23 -9.15 5.48
C PHE A 359 12.13 -8.95 4.27
N THR A 360 11.66 -9.42 3.13
CA THR A 360 12.29 -9.20 1.83
C THR A 360 11.40 -8.33 0.95
N VAL A 361 12.02 -7.51 0.12
CA VAL A 361 11.34 -6.78 -0.95
C VAL A 361 11.93 -7.21 -2.27
N THR A 362 11.06 -7.61 -3.20
CA THR A 362 11.45 -8.12 -4.52
C THR A 362 10.80 -7.29 -5.62
N ASN A 363 11.61 -6.84 -6.57
CA ASN A 363 11.15 -6.21 -7.79
C ASN A 363 10.81 -7.29 -8.83
N GLY A 364 9.53 -7.39 -9.21
CA GLY A 364 9.05 -8.41 -10.14
C GLY A 364 9.66 -8.31 -11.55
N ARG A 365 10.11 -7.11 -11.97
CA ARG A 365 10.67 -6.89 -13.31
C ARG A 365 12.08 -7.48 -13.47
N ASN A 366 12.93 -7.29 -12.48
CA ASN A 366 14.37 -7.61 -12.59
C ASN A 366 14.84 -8.65 -11.56
N ALA A 367 13.91 -9.19 -10.76
CA ALA A 367 14.16 -10.14 -9.67
C ALA A 367 15.15 -9.62 -8.59
N PHE A 368 15.46 -8.33 -8.58
CA PHE A 368 16.27 -7.75 -7.51
C PHE A 368 15.54 -7.90 -6.18
N THR A 369 16.20 -8.51 -5.21
CA THR A 369 15.65 -8.79 -3.88
C THR A 369 16.59 -8.26 -2.81
N LYS A 370 16.02 -7.57 -1.82
CA LYS A 370 16.77 -7.11 -0.64
C LYS A 370 16.06 -7.54 0.64
N THR A 371 16.85 -8.01 1.61
CA THR A 371 16.37 -8.45 2.93
C THR A 371 16.64 -7.37 3.97
N TYR A 372 15.61 -7.09 4.78
CA TYR A 372 15.63 -6.11 5.87
C TYR A 372 15.47 -6.82 7.21
N ARG A 373 16.29 -6.46 8.17
CA ARG A 373 16.30 -7.06 9.53
C ARG A 373 16.40 -5.96 10.57
N GLU A 374 16.03 -6.26 11.80
CA GLU A 374 16.50 -5.43 12.92
C GLU A 374 18.02 -5.56 13.03
N PRO A 375 18.74 -4.48 13.37
CA PRO A 375 20.14 -4.61 13.74
C PRO A 375 20.23 -5.67 14.84
N SER A 376 21.14 -6.64 14.69
CA SER A 376 21.46 -7.56 15.78
C SER A 376 21.92 -6.70 16.94
N GLY A 377 21.11 -6.66 18.02
CA GLY A 377 21.46 -5.88 19.20
C GLY A 377 22.83 -6.37 19.71
N THR A 378 23.76 -5.47 19.79
CA THR A 378 24.87 -5.60 20.74
C THR A 378 24.21 -5.49 22.12
N ASN A 379 24.03 -6.64 22.78
CA ASN A 379 23.72 -6.71 24.21
C ASN A 379 24.76 -5.95 25.01
#